data_9c324f508308bebdd159c0cd9d2b32ba
#
_entry.id   9c324f508308bebdd159c0cd9d2b32ba
#
_cell.length_a   1.000
_cell.length_b   1.000
_cell.length_c   1.000
_cell.angle_alpha   90.00
_cell.angle_beta   90.00
_cell.angle_gamma   90.00
#
_symmetry.space_group_name_H-M   'P 1'
#
loop_
_entity.id
_entity.type
_entity.pdbx_description
1 polymer ?
#
loop_
_entity_poly.entity_id
_entity_poly.type
_entity_poly.pdbx_seq_one_letter_code
_entity_poly.pdbx_strand_id
1 'polypeptide(L)'
;MLLNRKRLNQIMKSNGLPVLISAKPENAIYLTSYHTMGSRTIKERLTYVVYFCDDDIAPIVLCPSVDVRHMRELSWIPENNILPFTEFKTGNDQGLITDKFGFIADQIKALGFDGGKIGVETGFLSEEILNAFRLVLPKADFIDSGRILKSARAVKTPEEITRLKEACRITEEGCKVLIEYAKKGALEDEAAAQAKAVSMLNGAETIGFCAVGSSYRSAYVHNNPRHEPVREGTVFRFDFGALYEGYWGDLARTFVLKHHNPEQRKFHDAIRAAQEAGLAAVKPGVTANDIYIAAVTAGRRFDPDLRREHVGHGLGLEVHEEPILRLGSDQVIEPGMVMCVEVGKYVPDVGGFQIEDTILVTDTGIEIFDTLPKGILI
;
A
#
# COMPACT_ATOMS: atom_id res chain seq x y z
N MET A 1 -11.83 -4.99 12.99
CA MET A 1 -12.47 -4.48 11.74
C MET A 1 -11.54 -3.47 11.11
N LEU A 2 -11.21 -3.66 9.82
CA LEU A 2 -10.30 -2.78 9.08
C LEU A 2 -10.94 -1.43 8.72
N LEU A 3 -12.24 -1.43 8.43
CA LEU A 3 -12.98 -0.25 8.00
C LEU A 3 -13.06 0.83 9.09
N ASN A 4 -12.55 2.03 8.81
CA ASN A 4 -12.86 3.24 9.58
C ASN A 4 -14.21 3.81 9.11
N ARG A 5 -15.31 3.21 9.58
CA ARG A 5 -16.68 3.51 9.15
C ARG A 5 -17.04 4.97 9.37
N LYS A 6 -16.70 5.52 10.55
CA LYS A 6 -16.99 6.91 10.89
C LYS A 6 -16.35 7.88 9.90
N ARG A 7 -15.06 7.67 9.57
CA ARG A 7 -14.33 8.51 8.63
C ARG A 7 -14.89 8.37 7.21
N LEU A 8 -15.13 7.13 6.74
CA LEU A 8 -15.70 6.91 5.42
C LEU A 8 -17.05 7.61 5.29
N ASN A 9 -17.96 7.46 6.26
CA ASN A 9 -19.26 8.10 6.26
C ASN A 9 -19.16 9.64 6.28
N GLN A 10 -18.21 10.22 7.02
CA GLN A 10 -17.97 11.67 6.98
C GLN A 10 -17.54 12.15 5.59
N ILE A 11 -16.59 11.44 4.96
CA ILE A 11 -16.11 11.80 3.62
C ILE A 11 -17.23 11.62 2.59
N MET A 12 -18.00 10.54 2.64
CA MET A 12 -19.14 10.32 1.75
C MET A 12 -20.20 11.42 1.92
N LYS A 13 -20.58 11.77 3.15
CA LYS A 13 -21.53 12.85 3.43
C LYS A 13 -21.06 14.19 2.88
N SER A 14 -19.79 14.55 3.08
CA SER A 14 -19.25 15.82 2.56
C SER A 14 -19.23 15.90 1.03
N ASN A 15 -19.23 14.75 0.34
CA ASN A 15 -19.32 14.65 -1.11
C ASN A 15 -20.74 14.42 -1.64
N GLY A 16 -21.75 14.38 -0.74
CA GLY A 16 -23.13 14.09 -1.10
C GLY A 16 -23.30 12.72 -1.77
N LEU A 17 -22.55 11.71 -1.29
CA LEU A 17 -22.51 10.37 -1.83
C LEU A 17 -23.24 9.39 -0.88
N PRO A 18 -24.49 9.00 -1.17
CA PRO A 18 -25.23 8.10 -0.28
C PRO A 18 -24.84 6.62 -0.39
N VAL A 19 -24.34 6.21 -1.55
CA VAL A 19 -23.98 4.80 -1.82
C VAL A 19 -22.75 4.72 -2.72
N LEU A 20 -21.92 3.70 -2.52
CA LEU A 20 -20.83 3.35 -3.42
C LEU A 20 -20.83 1.84 -3.73
N ILE A 21 -20.35 1.51 -4.91
CA ILE A 21 -20.08 0.14 -5.38
C ILE A 21 -18.57 0.02 -5.54
N SER A 22 -17.96 -0.84 -4.75
CA SER A 22 -16.53 -1.10 -4.82
C SER A 22 -16.24 -2.53 -5.26
N ALA A 23 -15.24 -2.73 -6.11
CA ALA A 23 -14.78 -4.04 -6.53
C ALA A 23 -13.25 -4.15 -6.64
N LYS A 24 -12.52 -3.06 -6.44
CA LYS A 24 -11.06 -3.11 -6.34
C LYS A 24 -10.68 -3.97 -5.13
N PRO A 25 -9.80 -4.99 -5.29
CA PRO A 25 -9.48 -5.94 -4.23
C PRO A 25 -9.12 -5.28 -2.89
N GLU A 26 -8.26 -4.28 -2.90
CA GLU A 26 -7.84 -3.58 -1.69
C GLU A 26 -9.01 -2.89 -0.98
N ASN A 27 -9.90 -2.28 -1.74
CA ASN A 27 -11.08 -1.61 -1.19
C ASN A 27 -12.16 -2.61 -0.74
N ALA A 28 -12.33 -3.73 -1.45
CA ALA A 28 -13.20 -4.81 -1.00
C ALA A 28 -12.69 -5.41 0.32
N ILE A 29 -11.38 -5.65 0.46
CA ILE A 29 -10.75 -6.08 1.71
C ILE A 29 -11.01 -5.05 2.83
N TYR A 30 -10.77 -3.77 2.56
CA TYR A 30 -11.00 -2.69 3.54
C TYR A 30 -12.44 -2.65 4.03
N LEU A 31 -13.41 -2.70 3.11
CA LEU A 31 -14.83 -2.60 3.42
C LEU A 31 -15.37 -3.84 4.13
N THR A 32 -14.88 -5.04 3.80
CA THR A 32 -15.38 -6.31 4.34
C THR A 32 -14.57 -6.86 5.49
N SER A 33 -13.33 -6.40 5.67
CA SER A 33 -12.28 -6.99 6.52
C SER A 33 -11.93 -8.44 6.15
N TYR A 34 -12.36 -8.90 4.97
CA TYR A 34 -12.07 -10.22 4.45
C TYR A 34 -10.91 -10.19 3.46
N HIS A 35 -9.87 -10.93 3.76
CA HIS A 35 -8.68 -11.07 2.95
C HIS A 35 -8.38 -12.54 2.66
N THR A 36 -8.11 -12.85 1.39
CA THR A 36 -7.58 -14.14 0.95
C THR A 36 -6.59 -13.95 -0.19
N MET A 37 -5.80 -14.99 -0.44
CA MET A 37 -4.93 -15.06 -1.60
C MET A 37 -5.71 -14.83 -2.92
N GLY A 38 -6.89 -15.40 -3.04
CA GLY A 38 -7.78 -15.26 -4.22
C GLY A 38 -8.17 -13.82 -4.50
N SER A 39 -8.40 -13.01 -3.45
CA SER A 39 -8.78 -11.59 -3.59
C SER A 39 -7.78 -10.76 -4.42
N ARG A 40 -6.51 -11.14 -4.41
CA ARG A 40 -5.43 -10.39 -5.09
C ARG A 40 -4.94 -11.05 -6.37
N THR A 41 -5.04 -12.38 -6.46
CA THR A 41 -4.41 -13.13 -7.55
C THR A 41 -5.37 -13.47 -8.69
N ILE A 42 -6.67 -13.60 -8.41
CA ILE A 42 -7.69 -13.98 -9.41
C ILE A 42 -8.47 -12.72 -9.82
N LYS A 43 -7.87 -11.92 -10.70
CA LYS A 43 -8.37 -10.58 -11.08
C LYS A 43 -9.71 -10.59 -11.84
N GLU A 44 -10.07 -11.70 -12.46
CA GLU A 44 -11.34 -11.87 -13.16
C GLU A 44 -12.51 -12.18 -12.22
N ARG A 45 -12.26 -12.55 -10.96
CA ARG A 45 -13.30 -12.88 -9.97
C ARG A 45 -13.42 -11.79 -8.92
N LEU A 46 -14.07 -10.69 -9.28
CA LEU A 46 -14.21 -9.55 -8.38
C LEU A 46 -15.29 -9.80 -7.32
N THR A 47 -15.01 -9.37 -6.11
CA THR A 47 -16.02 -9.22 -5.06
C THR A 47 -16.60 -7.81 -5.16
N TYR A 48 -17.92 -7.70 -5.26
CA TYR A 48 -18.63 -6.42 -5.30
C TYR A 48 -19.18 -6.09 -3.92
N VAL A 49 -18.87 -4.91 -3.42
CA VAL A 49 -19.37 -4.40 -2.14
C VAL A 49 -20.22 -3.17 -2.40
N VAL A 50 -21.49 -3.23 -2.05
CA VAL A 50 -22.40 -2.08 -2.05
C VAL A 50 -22.40 -1.53 -0.62
N TYR A 51 -21.85 -0.35 -0.44
CA TYR A 51 -21.74 0.31 0.86
C TYR A 51 -22.64 1.54 0.89
N PHE A 52 -23.41 1.66 1.97
CA PHE A 52 -24.35 2.76 2.19
C PHE A 52 -23.79 3.73 3.23
N CYS A 53 -23.92 5.02 2.97
CA CYS A 53 -23.54 6.09 3.88
C CYS A 53 -24.59 6.27 4.98
N ASP A 54 -24.98 5.17 5.59
CA ASP A 54 -25.99 5.08 6.65
C ASP A 54 -25.56 3.98 7.64
N ASP A 55 -25.51 4.31 8.93
CA ASP A 55 -25.04 3.37 9.95
C ASP A 55 -26.06 2.26 10.25
N ASP A 56 -27.34 2.45 9.92
CA ASP A 56 -28.41 1.48 10.10
C ASP A 56 -28.52 0.48 8.91
N ILE A 57 -27.86 0.77 7.80
CA ILE A 57 -27.86 -0.10 6.63
C ILE A 57 -26.53 -0.88 6.55
N ALA A 58 -26.63 -2.21 6.68
CA ALA A 58 -25.45 -3.05 6.50
C ALA A 58 -25.04 -3.13 5.02
N PRO A 59 -23.73 -3.17 4.72
CA PRO A 59 -23.26 -3.37 3.35
C PRO A 59 -23.78 -4.68 2.76
N ILE A 60 -23.94 -4.72 1.43
CA ILE A 60 -24.29 -5.93 0.67
C ILE A 60 -23.07 -6.36 -0.12
N VAL A 61 -22.74 -7.64 -0.06
CA VAL A 61 -21.55 -8.20 -0.73
C VAL A 61 -21.97 -9.30 -1.67
N LEU A 62 -21.57 -9.17 -2.93
CA LEU A 62 -21.58 -10.28 -3.88
C LEU A 62 -20.15 -10.80 -4.00
N CYS A 63 -19.94 -12.03 -3.57
CA CYS A 63 -18.65 -12.70 -3.71
C CYS A 63 -18.75 -13.96 -4.56
N PRO A 64 -17.67 -14.40 -5.20
CA PRO A 64 -17.63 -15.68 -5.89
C PRO A 64 -18.14 -16.81 -4.98
N SER A 65 -18.96 -17.68 -5.52
CA SER A 65 -19.63 -18.76 -4.74
C SER A 65 -18.64 -19.65 -3.97
N VAL A 66 -17.42 -19.79 -4.49
CA VAL A 66 -16.35 -20.58 -3.86
C VAL A 66 -15.82 -19.95 -2.56
N ASP A 67 -15.94 -18.63 -2.40
CA ASP A 67 -15.41 -17.87 -1.25
C ASP A 67 -16.50 -17.53 -0.21
N VAL A 68 -17.78 -17.71 -0.53
CA VAL A 68 -18.90 -17.21 0.30
C VAL A 68 -18.87 -17.75 1.73
N ARG A 69 -18.56 -19.03 1.92
CA ARG A 69 -18.52 -19.66 3.23
C ARG A 69 -17.41 -19.04 4.10
N HIS A 70 -16.21 -18.91 3.52
CA HIS A 70 -15.05 -18.36 4.20
C HIS A 70 -15.24 -16.86 4.51
N MET A 71 -15.84 -16.10 3.60
CA MET A 71 -16.17 -14.70 3.84
C MET A 71 -17.20 -14.53 4.96
N ARG A 72 -18.22 -15.38 5.05
CA ARG A 72 -19.22 -15.34 6.13
C ARG A 72 -18.60 -15.60 7.49
N GLU A 73 -17.58 -16.44 7.57
CA GLU A 73 -16.86 -16.77 8.80
C GLU A 73 -15.97 -15.62 9.29
N LEU A 74 -15.31 -14.89 8.38
CA LEU A 74 -14.27 -13.92 8.72
C LEU A 74 -14.71 -12.46 8.63
N SER A 75 -15.74 -12.14 7.83
CA SER A 75 -16.19 -10.76 7.65
C SER A 75 -17.05 -10.30 8.84
N TRP A 76 -16.99 -8.98 9.10
CA TRP A 76 -17.89 -8.35 10.07
C TRP A 76 -19.31 -8.13 9.53
N ILE A 77 -19.51 -8.33 8.21
CA ILE A 77 -20.80 -8.11 7.53
C ILE A 77 -21.75 -9.27 7.87
N PRO A 78 -23.04 -8.99 8.16
CA PRO A 78 -24.00 -10.04 8.46
C PRO A 78 -24.06 -11.11 7.34
N GLU A 79 -24.10 -12.39 7.70
CA GLU A 79 -24.05 -13.51 6.75
C GLU A 79 -25.12 -13.41 5.64
N ASN A 80 -26.33 -12.93 5.99
CA ASN A 80 -27.43 -12.76 5.04
C ASN A 80 -27.17 -11.67 3.99
N ASN A 81 -26.19 -10.80 4.23
CA ASN A 81 -25.79 -9.76 3.31
C ASN A 81 -24.58 -10.18 2.44
N ILE A 82 -24.03 -11.39 2.65
CA ILE A 82 -22.94 -11.97 1.87
C ILE A 82 -23.54 -13.04 0.95
N LEU A 83 -23.61 -12.72 -0.33
CA LEU A 83 -24.39 -13.46 -1.32
C LEU A 83 -23.47 -14.07 -2.40
N PRO A 84 -23.70 -15.37 -2.73
CA PRO A 84 -22.90 -16.04 -3.75
C PRO A 84 -23.34 -15.65 -5.17
N PHE A 85 -22.38 -15.36 -6.04
CA PHE A 85 -22.64 -15.28 -7.47
C PHE A 85 -21.76 -16.25 -8.26
N THR A 86 -22.12 -16.51 -9.49
CA THR A 86 -21.31 -17.28 -10.45
C THR A 86 -21.15 -16.53 -11.76
N GLU A 87 -19.92 -16.56 -12.30
CA GLU A 87 -19.63 -16.03 -13.64
C GLU A 87 -20.05 -17.04 -14.73
N PHE A 88 -20.03 -18.32 -14.40
CA PHE A 88 -20.26 -19.39 -15.36
C PHE A 88 -21.48 -20.20 -14.96
N LYS A 89 -22.50 -20.21 -15.84
CA LYS A 89 -23.68 -21.05 -15.64
C LYS A 89 -23.31 -22.51 -15.83
N THR A 90 -23.61 -23.34 -14.84
CA THR A 90 -23.31 -24.78 -14.87
C THR A 90 -24.53 -25.63 -15.14
N GLY A 91 -25.74 -25.02 -15.16
CA GLY A 91 -27.03 -25.74 -15.25
C GLY A 91 -27.57 -26.24 -13.91
N ASN A 92 -26.79 -26.13 -12.83
CA ASN A 92 -27.22 -26.41 -11.46
C ASN A 92 -26.85 -25.22 -10.56
N ASP A 93 -27.38 -24.05 -10.90
CA ASP A 93 -27.03 -22.76 -10.28
C ASP A 93 -28.07 -22.37 -9.20
N GLN A 94 -28.75 -23.35 -8.60
CA GLN A 94 -29.77 -23.10 -7.57
C GLN A 94 -29.16 -22.33 -6.39
N GLY A 95 -29.76 -21.18 -6.06
CA GLY A 95 -29.32 -20.33 -4.97
C GLY A 95 -28.11 -19.41 -5.31
N LEU A 96 -27.64 -19.43 -6.58
CA LEU A 96 -26.57 -18.55 -7.05
C LEU A 96 -27.14 -17.38 -7.86
N ILE A 97 -26.53 -16.18 -7.66
CA ILE A 97 -26.83 -15.01 -8.48
C ILE A 97 -26.09 -15.15 -9.81
N THR A 98 -26.81 -15.12 -10.92
CA THR A 98 -26.28 -15.24 -12.29
C THR A 98 -26.31 -13.90 -13.05
N ASP A 99 -27.09 -12.93 -12.56
CA ASP A 99 -27.11 -11.54 -13.02
C ASP A 99 -26.68 -10.62 -11.86
N LYS A 100 -25.39 -10.45 -11.71
CA LYS A 100 -24.81 -9.66 -10.62
C LYS A 100 -25.16 -8.17 -10.70
N PHE A 101 -25.24 -7.60 -11.92
CA PHE A 101 -25.51 -6.17 -12.09
C PHE A 101 -26.99 -5.87 -11.84
N GLY A 102 -27.91 -6.67 -12.38
CA GLY A 102 -29.34 -6.56 -12.10
C GLY A 102 -29.64 -6.73 -10.62
N PHE A 103 -29.03 -7.72 -9.97
CA PHE A 103 -29.19 -7.92 -8.52
C PHE A 103 -28.72 -6.71 -7.70
N ILE A 104 -27.53 -6.18 -7.96
CA ILE A 104 -27.01 -4.99 -7.26
C ILE A 104 -27.95 -3.79 -7.47
N ALA A 105 -28.43 -3.60 -8.71
CA ALA A 105 -29.35 -2.53 -9.03
C ALA A 105 -30.68 -2.66 -8.25
N ASP A 106 -31.22 -3.86 -8.13
CA ASP A 106 -32.48 -4.12 -7.41
C ASP A 106 -32.33 -3.82 -5.91
N GLN A 107 -31.18 -4.15 -5.30
CA GLN A 107 -30.90 -3.79 -3.90
C GLN A 107 -30.83 -2.28 -3.70
N ILE A 108 -30.16 -1.55 -4.59
CA ILE A 108 -30.05 -0.10 -4.55
C ILE A 108 -31.41 0.57 -4.74
N LYS A 109 -32.22 0.08 -5.69
CA LYS A 109 -33.60 0.56 -5.95
C LYS A 109 -34.53 0.32 -4.76
N ALA A 110 -34.46 -0.87 -4.16
CA ALA A 110 -35.29 -1.24 -3.01
C ALA A 110 -35.06 -0.30 -1.82
N LEU A 111 -33.86 0.28 -1.69
CA LEU A 111 -33.50 1.24 -0.67
C LEU A 111 -33.70 2.72 -1.10
N GLY A 112 -34.14 2.97 -2.33
CA GLY A 112 -34.45 4.30 -2.85
C GLY A 112 -33.24 5.15 -3.28
N PHE A 113 -32.08 4.51 -3.57
CA PHE A 113 -30.84 5.20 -3.95
C PHE A 113 -30.58 5.23 -5.48
N ASP A 114 -31.54 4.81 -6.31
CA ASP A 114 -31.36 4.67 -7.78
C ASP A 114 -31.40 5.98 -8.55
N GLY A 115 -31.81 7.08 -7.93
CA GLY A 115 -31.99 8.42 -8.56
C GLY A 115 -30.96 9.45 -8.13
N GLY A 116 -29.86 9.05 -7.50
CA GLY A 116 -28.84 9.97 -6.96
C GLY A 116 -27.42 9.61 -7.40
N LYS A 117 -26.45 10.21 -6.69
CA LYS A 117 -25.04 9.89 -6.91
C LYS A 117 -24.73 8.48 -6.42
N ILE A 118 -24.05 7.72 -7.26
CA ILE A 118 -23.50 6.39 -6.92
C ILE A 118 -22.01 6.43 -7.18
N GLY A 119 -21.23 6.16 -6.13
CA GLY A 119 -19.78 6.06 -6.25
C GLY A 119 -19.36 4.75 -6.91
N VAL A 120 -18.46 4.82 -7.87
CA VAL A 120 -17.84 3.65 -8.51
C VAL A 120 -16.34 3.91 -8.70
N GLU A 121 -15.54 2.88 -8.79
CA GLU A 121 -14.09 3.00 -8.96
C GLU A 121 -13.74 3.09 -10.45
N THR A 122 -13.93 4.27 -11.05
CA THR A 122 -13.72 4.49 -12.51
C THR A 122 -12.30 4.21 -12.97
N GLY A 123 -11.30 4.37 -12.09
CA GLY A 123 -9.91 4.06 -12.37
C GLY A 123 -9.56 2.57 -12.29
N PHE A 124 -10.50 1.71 -11.88
CA PHE A 124 -10.30 0.27 -11.75
C PHE A 124 -11.27 -0.54 -12.61
N LEU A 125 -12.55 -0.21 -12.58
CA LEU A 125 -13.58 -0.94 -13.31
C LEU A 125 -13.43 -0.69 -14.82
N SER A 126 -13.57 -1.76 -15.61
CA SER A 126 -13.59 -1.65 -17.08
C SER A 126 -14.82 -0.87 -17.55
N GLU A 127 -14.72 -0.25 -18.73
CA GLU A 127 -15.84 0.47 -19.33
C GLU A 127 -17.05 -0.48 -19.59
N GLU A 128 -16.79 -1.77 -19.83
CA GLU A 128 -17.83 -2.79 -19.96
C GLU A 128 -18.65 -2.93 -18.67
N ILE A 129 -17.97 -3.01 -17.51
CA ILE A 129 -18.61 -3.10 -16.20
C ILE A 129 -19.39 -1.79 -15.89
N LEU A 130 -18.79 -0.63 -16.17
CA LEU A 130 -19.45 0.65 -15.96
C LEU A 130 -20.70 0.79 -16.83
N ASN A 131 -20.66 0.36 -18.08
CA ASN A 131 -21.81 0.37 -18.98
C ASN A 131 -22.90 -0.61 -18.53
N ALA A 132 -22.53 -1.78 -17.99
CA ALA A 132 -23.50 -2.69 -17.40
C ALA A 132 -24.27 -2.04 -16.24
N PHE A 133 -23.57 -1.31 -15.35
CA PHE A 133 -24.24 -0.55 -14.29
C PHE A 133 -25.12 0.59 -14.81
N ARG A 134 -24.68 1.34 -15.83
CA ARG A 134 -25.48 2.41 -16.46
C ARG A 134 -26.78 1.87 -17.07
N LEU A 135 -26.74 0.67 -17.65
CA LEU A 135 -27.94 0.04 -18.23
C LEU A 135 -28.97 -0.34 -17.16
N VAL A 136 -28.54 -0.87 -16.01
CA VAL A 136 -29.45 -1.34 -14.95
C VAL A 136 -29.88 -0.23 -13.98
N LEU A 137 -29.10 0.88 -13.89
CA LEU A 137 -29.35 2.05 -13.06
C LEU A 137 -29.33 3.34 -13.92
N PRO A 138 -30.27 3.50 -14.87
CA PRO A 138 -30.22 4.60 -15.86
C PRO A 138 -30.47 5.99 -15.28
N LYS A 139 -30.95 6.10 -14.04
CA LYS A 139 -31.18 7.39 -13.35
C LYS A 139 -30.02 7.80 -12.44
N ALA A 140 -29.03 6.91 -12.24
CA ALA A 140 -27.91 7.16 -11.36
C ALA A 140 -26.89 8.09 -11.99
N ASP A 141 -26.36 9.01 -11.18
CA ASP A 141 -25.19 9.83 -11.50
C ASP A 141 -23.93 9.13 -10.96
N PHE A 142 -23.22 8.39 -11.83
CA PHE A 142 -22.01 7.66 -11.44
C PHE A 142 -20.82 8.60 -11.31
N ILE A 143 -20.24 8.68 -10.09
CA ILE A 143 -19.05 9.48 -9.79
C ILE A 143 -17.88 8.60 -9.35
N ASP A 144 -16.65 9.06 -9.55
CA ASP A 144 -15.47 8.35 -9.05
C ASP A 144 -15.40 8.34 -7.53
N SER A 145 -15.40 7.16 -6.91
CA SER A 145 -15.22 6.96 -5.48
C SER A 145 -13.79 6.58 -5.07
N GLY A 146 -12.87 6.43 -6.02
CA GLY A 146 -11.51 6.02 -5.74
C GLY A 146 -10.79 6.94 -4.78
N ARG A 147 -10.94 8.26 -4.94
CA ARG A 147 -10.36 9.25 -4.02
C ARG A 147 -10.99 9.21 -2.62
N ILE A 148 -12.29 8.95 -2.54
CA ILE A 148 -13.03 8.84 -1.26
C ILE A 148 -12.47 7.69 -0.44
N LEU A 149 -12.32 6.51 -1.06
CA LEU A 149 -11.78 5.32 -0.42
C LEU A 149 -10.29 5.48 -0.05
N LYS A 150 -9.47 6.08 -0.92
CA LYS A 150 -8.07 6.40 -0.60
C LYS A 150 -7.97 7.34 0.61
N SER A 151 -8.79 8.39 0.67
CA SER A 151 -8.82 9.33 1.80
C SER A 151 -9.31 8.67 3.11
N ALA A 152 -10.24 7.71 3.01
CA ALA A 152 -10.70 6.96 4.17
C ALA A 152 -9.60 6.05 4.72
N ARG A 153 -8.87 5.34 3.83
CA ARG A 153 -7.76 4.43 4.16
C ARG A 153 -6.50 5.15 4.64
N ALA A 154 -6.35 6.44 4.35
CA ALA A 154 -5.15 7.20 4.75
C ALA A 154 -4.93 7.20 6.27
N VAL A 155 -6.01 7.26 7.07
CA VAL A 155 -5.96 7.16 8.54
C VAL A 155 -6.36 5.76 8.97
N LYS A 156 -5.41 5.02 9.50
CA LYS A 156 -5.52 3.60 9.84
C LYS A 156 -6.28 3.37 11.14
N THR A 157 -7.04 2.31 11.18
CA THR A 157 -7.64 1.79 12.41
C THR A 157 -6.56 1.11 13.29
N PRO A 158 -6.80 0.88 14.59
CA PRO A 158 -5.86 0.12 15.43
C PRO A 158 -5.54 -1.28 14.89
N GLU A 159 -6.50 -1.94 14.27
CA GLU A 159 -6.31 -3.25 13.63
C GLU A 159 -5.35 -3.17 12.45
N GLU A 160 -5.52 -2.18 11.56
CA GLU A 160 -4.62 -1.95 10.43
C GLU A 160 -3.20 -1.63 10.90
N ILE A 161 -3.06 -0.80 11.96
CA ILE A 161 -1.74 -0.46 12.54
C ILE A 161 -1.05 -1.71 13.08
N THR A 162 -1.79 -2.61 13.73
CA THR A 162 -1.23 -3.88 14.24
C THR A 162 -0.67 -4.73 13.09
N ARG A 163 -1.42 -4.87 11.99
CA ARG A 163 -0.98 -5.62 10.80
C ARG A 163 0.22 -4.98 10.11
N LEU A 164 0.22 -3.65 10.00
CA LEU A 164 1.34 -2.90 9.41
C LEU A 164 2.63 -3.04 10.24
N LYS A 165 2.54 -2.98 11.57
CA LYS A 165 3.68 -3.22 12.45
C LYS A 165 4.25 -4.61 12.24
N GLU A 166 3.39 -5.62 12.15
CA GLU A 166 3.85 -6.99 11.93
C GLU A 166 4.43 -7.19 10.53
N ALA A 167 3.82 -6.61 9.49
CA ALA A 167 4.37 -6.61 8.13
C ALA A 167 5.77 -5.97 8.08
N CYS A 168 5.95 -4.83 8.76
CA CYS A 168 7.27 -4.17 8.87
C CYS A 168 8.27 -5.01 9.66
N ARG A 169 7.87 -5.64 10.79
CA ARG A 169 8.74 -6.55 11.54
C ARG A 169 9.23 -7.72 10.67
N ILE A 170 8.32 -8.35 9.93
CA ILE A 170 8.67 -9.45 9.01
C ILE A 170 9.60 -8.97 7.89
N THR A 171 9.35 -7.80 7.34
CA THR A 171 10.19 -7.16 6.33
C THR A 171 11.59 -6.88 6.89
N GLU A 172 11.68 -6.36 8.11
CA GLU A 172 12.95 -6.07 8.78
C GLU A 172 13.79 -7.33 8.98
N GLU A 173 13.20 -8.48 9.34
CA GLU A 173 13.94 -9.75 9.46
C GLU A 173 14.55 -10.15 8.11
N GLY A 174 13.84 -9.98 7.00
CA GLY A 174 14.41 -10.18 5.67
C GLY A 174 15.56 -9.21 5.36
N CYS A 175 15.40 -7.93 5.70
CA CYS A 175 16.44 -6.92 5.51
C CYS A 175 17.71 -7.20 6.32
N LYS A 176 17.58 -7.71 7.55
CA LYS A 176 18.73 -8.14 8.38
C LYS A 176 19.53 -9.23 7.68
N VAL A 177 18.85 -10.18 7.05
CA VAL A 177 19.51 -11.24 6.27
C VAL A 177 20.26 -10.67 5.07
N LEU A 178 19.65 -9.71 4.32
CA LEU A 178 20.34 -9.04 3.21
C LEU A 178 21.64 -8.38 3.66
N ILE A 179 21.63 -7.69 4.80
CA ILE A 179 22.81 -7.04 5.38
C ILE A 179 23.88 -8.08 5.75
N GLU A 180 23.50 -9.16 6.42
CA GLU A 180 24.45 -10.21 6.86
C GLU A 180 25.09 -10.96 5.67
N TYR A 181 24.34 -11.20 4.60
CA TYR A 181 24.87 -11.81 3.40
C TYR A 181 25.78 -10.86 2.61
N ALA A 182 25.42 -9.57 2.54
CA ALA A 182 26.27 -8.56 1.93
C ALA A 182 27.63 -8.44 2.63
N LYS A 183 27.68 -8.47 3.96
CA LYS A 183 28.94 -8.49 4.76
C LYS A 183 29.87 -9.64 4.39
N LYS A 184 29.32 -10.76 3.99
CA LYS A 184 30.08 -11.96 3.59
C LYS A 184 30.54 -11.92 2.13
N GLY A 185 30.14 -10.88 1.35
CA GLY A 185 30.39 -10.81 -0.08
C GLY A 185 29.59 -11.83 -0.90
N ALA A 186 28.43 -12.27 -0.38
CA ALA A 186 27.56 -13.24 -1.05
C ALA A 186 26.98 -12.68 -2.37
N LEU A 187 26.39 -13.56 -3.16
CA LEU A 187 25.70 -13.17 -4.38
C LEU A 187 24.36 -12.48 -4.08
N GLU A 188 23.96 -11.51 -4.91
CA GLU A 188 22.70 -10.77 -4.75
C GLU A 188 21.49 -11.70 -4.70
N ASP A 189 21.41 -12.69 -5.59
CA ASP A 189 20.30 -13.64 -5.69
C ASP A 189 20.28 -14.64 -4.52
N GLU A 190 21.44 -15.06 -4.00
CA GLU A 190 21.53 -15.88 -2.78
C GLU A 190 21.01 -15.09 -1.57
N ALA A 191 21.49 -13.85 -1.38
CA ALA A 191 21.03 -12.97 -0.31
C ALA A 191 19.52 -12.75 -0.37
N ALA A 192 19.00 -12.46 -1.56
CA ALA A 192 17.58 -12.25 -1.79
C ALA A 192 16.74 -13.52 -1.52
N ALA A 193 17.22 -14.70 -1.94
CA ALA A 193 16.54 -15.95 -1.70
C ALA A 193 16.43 -16.26 -0.19
N GLN A 194 17.51 -16.04 0.56
CA GLN A 194 17.51 -16.23 2.01
C GLN A 194 16.62 -15.22 2.74
N ALA A 195 16.65 -13.95 2.34
CA ALA A 195 15.77 -12.93 2.90
C ALA A 195 14.29 -13.27 2.70
N LYS A 196 13.91 -13.70 1.49
CA LYS A 196 12.56 -14.17 1.19
C LYS A 196 12.18 -15.38 2.05
N ALA A 197 13.06 -16.37 2.17
CA ALA A 197 12.81 -17.56 2.97
C ALA A 197 12.58 -17.22 4.45
N VAL A 198 13.41 -16.35 5.04
CA VAL A 198 13.27 -15.93 6.44
C VAL A 198 11.95 -15.15 6.63
N SER A 199 11.60 -14.25 5.73
CA SER A 199 10.33 -13.51 5.83
C SER A 199 9.12 -14.45 5.74
N MET A 200 9.13 -15.44 4.83
CA MET A 200 8.07 -16.45 4.76
C MET A 200 7.97 -17.29 6.04
N LEU A 201 9.10 -17.70 6.63
CA LEU A 201 9.13 -18.43 7.89
C LEU A 201 8.65 -17.58 9.09
N ASN A 202 8.73 -16.26 8.98
CA ASN A 202 8.23 -15.31 9.98
C ASN A 202 6.77 -14.90 9.78
N GLY A 203 6.06 -15.50 8.82
CA GLY A 203 4.63 -15.34 8.63
C GLY A 203 4.22 -14.45 7.44
N ALA A 204 5.15 -14.08 6.54
CA ALA A 204 4.76 -13.39 5.31
C ALA A 204 3.82 -14.27 4.46
N GLU A 205 2.79 -13.67 3.88
CA GLU A 205 1.96 -14.34 2.86
C GLU A 205 2.67 -14.44 1.52
N THR A 206 3.43 -13.41 1.20
CA THR A 206 4.26 -13.33 0.00
C THR A 206 5.28 -12.19 0.15
N ILE A 207 6.28 -12.22 -0.74
CA ILE A 207 7.20 -11.09 -0.94
C ILE A 207 6.76 -10.33 -2.16
N GLY A 208 6.34 -9.08 -1.97
CA GLY A 208 5.82 -8.24 -3.05
C GLY A 208 6.91 -7.71 -3.96
N PHE A 209 8.00 -7.25 -3.37
CA PHE A 209 9.16 -6.75 -4.09
C PHE A 209 10.45 -7.05 -3.33
N CYS A 210 11.52 -7.19 -4.08
CA CYS A 210 12.85 -7.49 -3.56
C CYS A 210 13.86 -6.95 -4.58
N ALA A 211 14.01 -5.62 -4.60
CA ALA A 211 14.99 -4.96 -5.44
C ALA A 211 16.34 -4.96 -4.71
N VAL A 212 17.26 -5.80 -5.16
CA VAL A 212 18.60 -5.93 -4.59
C VAL A 212 19.62 -5.69 -5.70
N GLY A 213 20.59 -4.82 -5.44
CA GLY A 213 21.65 -4.55 -6.40
C GLY A 213 22.92 -4.05 -5.77
N SER A 214 24.03 -4.43 -6.36
CA SER A 214 25.38 -3.99 -5.99
C SER A 214 26.05 -3.20 -7.10
N SER A 215 27.07 -2.41 -6.74
CA SER A 215 27.84 -1.59 -7.69
C SER A 215 26.91 -0.66 -8.50
N TYR A 216 27.19 -0.46 -9.81
CA TYR A 216 26.36 0.36 -10.72
C TYR A 216 24.92 -0.11 -10.82
N ARG A 217 24.65 -1.42 -10.61
CA ARG A 217 23.32 -2.00 -10.67
C ARG A 217 22.41 -1.51 -9.53
N SER A 218 22.98 -1.09 -8.42
CA SER A 218 22.22 -0.47 -7.32
C SER A 218 21.50 0.81 -7.75
N ALA A 219 21.94 1.46 -8.85
CA ALA A 219 21.27 2.62 -9.42
C ALA A 219 19.98 2.30 -10.20
N TYR A 220 19.71 1.03 -10.50
CA TYR A 220 18.45 0.61 -11.12
C TYR A 220 17.39 0.44 -10.03
N VAL A 221 16.42 1.35 -9.98
CA VAL A 221 15.44 1.43 -8.88
C VAL A 221 14.73 0.10 -8.64
N HIS A 222 14.16 -0.48 -9.70
CA HIS A 222 13.38 -1.73 -9.65
C HIS A 222 14.16 -2.92 -10.24
N ASN A 223 15.44 -3.05 -9.89
CA ASN A 223 16.22 -4.17 -10.39
C ASN A 223 15.88 -5.50 -9.72
N ASN A 224 16.02 -6.58 -10.47
CA ASN A 224 16.02 -7.92 -9.89
C ASN A 224 17.44 -8.32 -9.44
N PRO A 225 17.59 -9.04 -8.32
CA PRO A 225 18.88 -9.60 -7.91
C PRO A 225 19.44 -10.55 -8.98
N ARG A 226 20.75 -10.56 -9.14
CA ARG A 226 21.45 -11.40 -10.10
C ARG A 226 22.55 -12.22 -9.40
N HIS A 227 23.14 -13.13 -10.15
CA HIS A 227 24.31 -13.93 -9.74
C HIS A 227 25.59 -13.08 -9.75
N GLU A 228 25.55 -11.94 -9.01
CA GLU A 228 26.63 -10.97 -8.90
C GLU A 228 27.07 -10.85 -7.43
N PRO A 229 28.38 -10.94 -7.11
CA PRO A 229 28.85 -10.83 -5.75
C PRO A 229 28.87 -9.38 -5.27
N VAL A 230 28.54 -9.18 -4.01
CA VAL A 230 28.76 -7.90 -3.32
C VAL A 230 30.25 -7.76 -3.03
N ARG A 231 30.92 -6.77 -3.64
CA ARG A 231 32.37 -6.56 -3.51
C ARG A 231 32.70 -5.42 -2.55
N GLU A 232 33.90 -5.50 -1.97
CA GLU A 232 34.42 -4.42 -1.13
C GLU A 232 34.47 -3.09 -1.89
N GLY A 233 34.12 -1.99 -1.21
CA GLY A 233 34.10 -0.65 -1.80
C GLY A 233 32.93 -0.39 -2.76
N THR A 234 32.03 -1.38 -2.98
CA THR A 234 30.86 -1.18 -3.85
C THR A 234 29.61 -0.86 -3.05
N VAL A 235 28.73 -0.07 -3.65
CA VAL A 235 27.39 0.23 -3.11
C VAL A 235 26.57 -1.04 -3.16
N PHE A 236 25.87 -1.34 -2.06
CA PHE A 236 24.86 -2.38 -1.97
C PHE A 236 23.54 -1.72 -1.51
N ARG A 237 22.52 -1.78 -2.34
CA ARG A 237 21.19 -1.26 -2.05
C ARG A 237 20.16 -2.37 -2.12
N PHE A 238 19.23 -2.33 -1.20
CA PHE A 238 18.01 -3.11 -1.28
C PHE A 238 16.80 -2.25 -0.97
N ASP A 239 15.68 -2.71 -1.51
CA ASP A 239 14.33 -2.20 -1.30
C ASP A 239 13.44 -3.46 -1.25
N PHE A 240 12.85 -3.71 -0.07
CA PHE A 240 12.26 -5.00 0.26
C PHE A 240 10.95 -4.84 1.00
N GLY A 241 9.92 -5.56 0.54
CA GLY A 241 8.59 -5.53 1.13
C GLY A 241 7.91 -6.89 1.20
N ALA A 242 7.47 -7.26 2.40
CA ALA A 242 6.66 -8.44 2.68
C ALA A 242 5.19 -8.08 2.88
N LEU A 243 4.30 -9.01 2.54
CA LEU A 243 2.86 -8.90 2.78
C LEU A 243 2.48 -9.76 3.99
N TYR A 244 1.73 -9.17 4.90
CA TYR A 244 1.15 -9.86 6.06
C TYR A 244 -0.31 -9.46 6.25
N GLU A 245 -1.22 -10.44 6.27
CA GLU A 245 -2.67 -10.26 6.39
C GLU A 245 -3.22 -9.11 5.53
N GLY A 246 -2.74 -9.04 4.27
CA GLY A 246 -3.14 -8.05 3.27
C GLY A 246 -2.41 -6.72 3.35
N TYR A 247 -1.56 -6.47 4.35
CA TYR A 247 -0.83 -5.21 4.55
C TYR A 247 0.64 -5.33 4.19
N TRP A 248 1.19 -4.28 3.58
CA TRP A 248 2.58 -4.23 3.15
C TRP A 248 3.52 -3.72 4.24
N GLY A 249 4.69 -4.33 4.35
CA GLY A 249 5.86 -3.70 4.93
C GLY A 249 6.75 -3.18 3.82
N ASP A 250 7.48 -2.09 4.06
CA ASP A 250 8.31 -1.42 3.07
C ASP A 250 9.53 -0.77 3.74
N LEU A 251 10.73 -1.24 3.37
CA LEU A 251 12.00 -0.79 3.95
C LEU A 251 13.12 -0.81 2.92
N ALA A 252 13.86 0.28 2.81
CA ALA A 252 15.04 0.34 1.97
C ALA A 252 16.28 0.84 2.70
N ARG A 253 17.44 0.26 2.36
CA ARG A 253 18.76 0.69 2.87
C ARG A 253 19.82 0.63 1.79
N THR A 254 20.83 1.46 1.98
CA THR A 254 22.05 1.44 1.18
C THR A 254 23.26 1.41 2.07
N PHE A 255 24.20 0.56 1.73
CA PHE A 255 25.49 0.41 2.40
C PHE A 255 26.63 0.35 1.38
N VAL A 256 27.85 0.55 1.87
CA VAL A 256 29.08 0.23 1.15
C VAL A 256 29.88 -0.78 1.95
N LEU A 257 30.34 -1.84 1.31
CA LEU A 257 31.08 -2.91 2.01
C LEU A 257 32.49 -2.45 2.33
N LYS A 258 32.84 -2.46 3.63
CA LYS A 258 34.13 -2.16 4.26
C LYS A 258 34.66 -0.74 4.12
N HIS A 259 34.71 -0.14 2.92
CA HIS A 259 35.25 1.19 2.69
C HIS A 259 34.50 1.90 1.57
N HIS A 260 34.34 3.19 1.66
CA HIS A 260 33.69 4.04 0.66
C HIS A 260 34.65 5.08 0.10
N ASN A 261 34.35 5.60 -1.10
CA ASN A 261 34.99 6.78 -1.65
C ASN A 261 34.24 8.08 -1.25
N PRO A 262 34.85 9.28 -1.52
CA PRO A 262 34.21 10.54 -1.17
C PRO A 262 32.87 10.81 -1.87
N GLU A 263 32.69 10.34 -3.11
CA GLU A 263 31.47 10.53 -3.87
C GLU A 263 30.32 9.69 -3.30
N GLN A 264 30.57 8.41 -2.99
CA GLN A 264 29.61 7.55 -2.30
C GLN A 264 29.20 8.13 -0.95
N ARG A 265 30.15 8.67 -0.21
CA ARG A 265 29.89 9.35 1.07
C ARG A 265 28.99 10.57 0.88
N LYS A 266 29.30 11.43 -0.10
CA LYS A 266 28.51 12.62 -0.43
C LYS A 266 27.04 12.27 -0.68
N PHE A 267 26.77 11.29 -1.54
CA PHE A 267 25.39 10.91 -1.89
C PHE A 267 24.65 10.25 -0.74
N HIS A 268 25.34 9.39 0.01
CA HIS A 268 24.74 8.78 1.20
C HIS A 268 24.41 9.84 2.27
N ASP A 269 25.29 10.79 2.55
CA ASP A 269 25.02 11.86 3.51
C ASP A 269 23.87 12.76 3.04
N ALA A 270 23.75 13.01 1.72
CA ALA A 270 22.65 13.78 1.17
C ALA A 270 21.28 13.11 1.39
N ILE A 271 21.15 11.81 1.07
CA ILE A 271 19.89 11.11 1.26
C ILE A 271 19.56 10.92 2.75
N ARG A 272 20.57 10.66 3.57
CA ARG A 272 20.41 10.51 5.01
C ARG A 272 19.93 11.81 5.65
N ALA A 273 20.58 12.93 5.36
CA ALA A 273 20.18 14.24 5.86
C ALA A 273 18.75 14.60 5.41
N ALA A 274 18.39 14.27 4.16
CA ALA A 274 17.06 14.50 3.65
C ALA A 274 16.01 13.65 4.37
N GLN A 275 16.27 12.36 4.56
CA GLN A 275 15.34 11.44 5.22
C GLN A 275 15.17 11.80 6.72
N GLU A 276 16.26 12.09 7.43
CA GLU A 276 16.22 12.54 8.83
C GLU A 276 15.42 13.86 8.99
N ALA A 277 15.61 14.82 8.07
CA ALA A 277 14.85 16.07 8.09
C ALA A 277 13.37 15.85 7.72
N GLY A 278 13.08 14.93 6.81
CA GLY A 278 11.72 14.51 6.50
C GLY A 278 11.02 13.94 7.73
N LEU A 279 11.64 12.98 8.41
CA LEU A 279 11.11 12.39 9.65
C LEU A 279 10.88 13.45 10.74
N ALA A 280 11.84 14.36 10.95
CA ALA A 280 11.73 15.42 11.93
C ALA A 280 10.62 16.44 11.63
N ALA A 281 10.24 16.58 10.36
CA ALA A 281 9.16 17.46 9.93
C ALA A 281 7.77 16.84 10.11
N VAL A 282 7.66 15.50 10.22
CA VAL A 282 6.37 14.82 10.35
C VAL A 282 5.77 15.09 11.72
N LYS A 283 4.61 15.71 11.73
CA LYS A 283 3.74 15.89 12.92
C LYS A 283 2.31 16.18 12.47
N PRO A 284 1.31 15.98 13.33
CA PRO A 284 -0.06 16.37 13.02
C PRO A 284 -0.18 17.84 12.60
N GLY A 285 -0.96 18.11 11.56
CA GLY A 285 -1.29 19.46 11.09
C GLY A 285 -0.33 20.05 10.05
N VAL A 286 0.84 19.47 9.80
CA VAL A 286 1.69 19.89 8.67
C VAL A 286 1.14 19.35 7.35
N THR A 287 1.55 19.93 6.23
CA THR A 287 1.20 19.39 4.91
C THR A 287 2.27 18.40 4.41
N ALA A 288 1.89 17.52 3.50
CA ALA A 288 2.84 16.64 2.82
C ALA A 288 3.92 17.43 2.06
N ASN A 289 3.57 18.64 1.56
CA ASN A 289 4.52 19.57 0.96
C ASN A 289 5.58 20.07 1.95
N ASP A 290 5.21 20.34 3.21
CA ASP A 290 6.15 20.83 4.22
C ASP A 290 7.25 19.78 4.50
N ILE A 291 6.88 18.51 4.58
CA ILE A 291 7.80 17.38 4.74
C ILE A 291 8.73 17.28 3.54
N TYR A 292 8.17 17.37 2.31
CA TYR A 292 8.96 17.35 1.08
C TYR A 292 10.00 18.48 1.05
N ILE A 293 9.60 19.71 1.37
CA ILE A 293 10.49 20.87 1.38
C ILE A 293 11.61 20.68 2.43
N ALA A 294 11.27 20.23 3.64
CA ALA A 294 12.25 19.98 4.70
C ALA A 294 13.30 18.96 4.25
N ALA A 295 12.86 17.83 3.73
CA ALA A 295 13.72 16.75 3.25
C ALA A 295 14.66 17.22 2.12
N VAL A 296 14.10 17.75 1.03
CA VAL A 296 14.90 18.15 -0.14
C VAL A 296 15.86 19.28 0.21
N THR A 297 15.46 20.24 1.05
CA THR A 297 16.34 21.34 1.49
C THR A 297 17.53 20.84 2.29
N ALA A 298 17.32 19.89 3.20
CA ALA A 298 18.41 19.30 3.99
C ALA A 298 19.39 18.51 3.11
N GLY A 299 18.90 17.67 2.21
CA GLY A 299 19.75 16.87 1.33
C GLY A 299 20.57 17.73 0.36
N ARG A 300 20.03 18.84 -0.13
CA ARG A 300 20.73 19.78 -1.02
C ARG A 300 21.93 20.48 -0.41
N ARG A 301 22.10 20.46 0.91
CA ARG A 301 23.31 20.94 1.56
C ARG A 301 24.54 20.08 1.25
N PHE A 302 24.31 18.79 0.95
CA PHE A 302 25.36 17.83 0.60
C PHE A 302 25.41 17.58 -0.91
N ASP A 303 24.26 17.50 -1.58
CA ASP A 303 24.15 17.35 -3.02
C ASP A 303 23.15 18.39 -3.58
N PRO A 304 23.62 19.54 -4.11
CA PRO A 304 22.76 20.60 -4.67
C PRO A 304 21.84 20.12 -5.79
N ASP A 305 22.21 19.04 -6.46
CA ASP A 305 21.45 18.43 -7.55
C ASP A 305 20.43 17.36 -7.09
N LEU A 306 20.22 17.23 -5.76
CA LEU A 306 19.19 16.30 -5.27
C LEU A 306 17.81 16.75 -5.74
N ARG A 307 17.16 15.87 -6.50
CA ARG A 307 15.79 16.03 -7.03
C ARG A 307 15.00 14.77 -6.76
N ARG A 308 13.80 14.94 -6.23
CA ARG A 308 12.87 13.82 -5.97
C ARG A 308 11.49 14.21 -6.44
N GLU A 309 10.74 13.26 -7.01
CA GLU A 309 9.32 13.43 -7.32
C GLU A 309 8.50 13.44 -6.02
N HIS A 310 8.86 12.57 -5.08
CA HIS A 310 8.33 12.51 -3.72
C HIS A 310 9.44 12.06 -2.74
N VAL A 311 9.19 12.24 -1.46
CA VAL A 311 10.07 11.81 -0.36
C VAL A 311 9.35 10.84 0.58
N GLY A 312 8.35 10.14 0.07
CA GLY A 312 7.58 9.15 0.78
C GLY A 312 6.12 9.06 0.33
N HIS A 313 5.43 8.10 0.88
CA HIS A 313 4.03 7.78 0.55
C HIS A 313 3.35 7.09 1.73
N GLY A 314 2.01 7.11 1.76
CA GLY A 314 1.23 6.26 2.66
C GLY A 314 1.45 4.78 2.33
N LEU A 315 1.30 3.94 3.35
CA LEU A 315 1.45 2.49 3.25
C LEU A 315 0.22 1.80 3.83
N GLY A 316 -0.20 0.70 3.23
CA GLY A 316 -1.38 -0.02 3.72
C GLY A 316 -1.66 -1.31 2.94
N LEU A 317 -2.87 -1.42 2.45
CA LEU A 317 -3.29 -2.49 1.53
C LEU A 317 -2.62 -2.37 0.15
N GLU A 318 -2.24 -1.16 -0.24
CA GLU A 318 -1.36 -0.90 -1.37
C GLU A 318 0.00 -0.43 -0.86
N VAL A 319 1.07 -0.70 -1.62
CA VAL A 319 2.42 -0.21 -1.30
C VAL A 319 2.41 1.32 -1.30
N HIS A 320 1.80 1.94 -2.31
CA HIS A 320 1.67 3.39 -2.39
C HIS A 320 0.23 3.82 -2.15
N GLU A 321 -0.02 4.43 -0.99
CA GLU A 321 -1.29 5.06 -0.61
C GLU A 321 -1.11 6.56 -0.39
N GLU A 322 -2.22 7.25 -0.11
CA GLU A 322 -2.17 8.64 0.40
C GLU A 322 -1.73 8.66 1.88
N PRO A 323 -0.96 9.68 2.30
CA PRO A 323 -0.51 10.84 1.53
C PRO A 323 0.69 10.55 0.64
N ILE A 324 0.84 11.26 -0.50
CA ILE A 324 2.10 11.30 -1.24
C ILE A 324 2.88 12.54 -0.82
N LEU A 325 4.08 12.34 -0.25
CA LEU A 325 4.94 13.40 0.26
C LEU A 325 5.70 14.09 -0.89
N ARG A 326 5.02 14.99 -1.60
CA ARG A 326 5.53 15.63 -2.81
C ARG A 326 5.34 17.15 -2.81
N LEU A 327 6.08 17.82 -3.69
CA LEU A 327 5.94 19.26 -3.90
C LEU A 327 4.49 19.62 -4.28
N GLY A 328 3.96 20.64 -3.60
CA GLY A 328 2.62 21.17 -3.86
C GLY A 328 1.46 20.30 -3.37
N SER A 329 1.72 19.24 -2.58
CA SER A 329 0.66 18.46 -1.93
C SER A 329 0.15 19.20 -0.69
N ASP A 330 -1.11 19.60 -0.71
CA ASP A 330 -1.81 20.27 0.40
C ASP A 330 -2.42 19.31 1.42
N GLN A 331 -2.22 18.00 1.23
CA GLN A 331 -2.76 16.98 2.13
C GLN A 331 -2.17 17.15 3.54
N VAL A 332 -3.06 17.35 4.51
CA VAL A 332 -2.70 17.51 5.92
C VAL A 332 -2.38 16.15 6.53
N ILE A 333 -1.32 16.11 7.31
CA ILE A 333 -0.90 14.92 8.06
C ILE A 333 -1.75 14.79 9.33
N GLU A 334 -2.34 13.62 9.52
CA GLU A 334 -3.25 13.32 10.64
C GLU A 334 -2.69 12.19 11.50
N PRO A 335 -2.99 12.16 12.81
CA PRO A 335 -2.70 10.99 13.64
C PRO A 335 -3.37 9.73 13.07
N GLY A 336 -2.69 8.59 13.19
CA GLY A 336 -3.13 7.31 12.61
C GLY A 336 -2.73 7.10 11.16
N MET A 337 -2.11 8.06 10.49
CA MET A 337 -1.50 7.81 9.18
C MET A 337 -0.25 6.96 9.36
N VAL A 338 -0.10 5.92 8.52
CA VAL A 338 1.13 5.13 8.37
C VAL A 338 1.72 5.44 7.02
N MET A 339 2.99 5.79 6.99
CA MET A 339 3.67 6.20 5.77
C MET A 339 5.15 5.81 5.78
N CYS A 340 5.70 5.65 4.59
CA CYS A 340 7.14 5.59 4.36
C CYS A 340 7.70 7.00 4.22
N VAL A 341 8.85 7.25 4.84
CA VAL A 341 9.68 8.44 4.57
C VAL A 341 10.94 7.94 3.90
N GLU A 342 11.01 8.13 2.59
CA GLU A 342 12.05 7.58 1.73
C GLU A 342 12.74 8.66 0.90
N VAL A 343 14.06 8.60 0.83
CA VAL A 343 14.82 9.43 -0.09
C VAL A 343 15.84 8.59 -0.84
N GLY A 344 15.84 8.72 -2.16
CA GLY A 344 16.79 8.04 -3.02
C GLY A 344 17.55 8.99 -3.95
N LYS A 345 18.77 8.62 -4.30
CA LYS A 345 19.60 9.22 -5.35
C LYS A 345 20.22 8.10 -6.17
N TYR A 346 19.97 8.09 -7.45
CA TYR A 346 20.42 7.04 -8.36
C TYR A 346 21.35 7.66 -9.40
N VAL A 347 22.62 7.27 -9.37
CA VAL A 347 23.67 7.85 -10.22
C VAL A 347 24.27 6.76 -11.09
N PRO A 348 24.06 6.79 -12.42
CA PRO A 348 24.70 5.83 -13.32
C PRO A 348 26.18 5.70 -13.04
N ASP A 349 26.74 4.50 -13.13
CA ASP A 349 28.14 4.15 -12.94
C ASP A 349 28.70 4.33 -11.51
N VAL A 350 27.98 5.03 -10.61
CA VAL A 350 28.35 5.18 -9.18
C VAL A 350 27.58 4.23 -8.30
N GLY A 351 26.25 4.27 -8.39
CA GLY A 351 25.36 3.44 -7.60
C GLY A 351 24.06 4.13 -7.22
N GLY A 352 23.17 3.40 -6.57
CA GLY A 352 21.90 3.86 -6.02
C GLY A 352 21.97 3.97 -4.50
N PHE A 353 21.50 5.08 -3.99
CA PHE A 353 21.44 5.38 -2.56
C PHE A 353 19.99 5.59 -2.18
N GLN A 354 19.49 4.86 -1.19
CA GLN A 354 18.11 4.96 -0.69
C GLN A 354 18.08 4.63 0.81
N ILE A 355 17.34 5.43 1.56
CA ILE A 355 17.02 5.17 2.96
C ILE A 355 15.53 5.40 3.13
N GLU A 356 14.86 4.46 3.76
CA GLU A 356 13.42 4.45 3.96
C GLU A 356 13.06 3.82 5.28
N ASP A 357 12.22 4.51 6.05
CA ASP A 357 11.58 3.99 7.25
C ASP A 357 10.07 4.06 7.11
N THR A 358 9.38 3.04 7.62
CA THR A 358 7.94 3.10 7.84
C THR A 358 7.63 3.67 9.22
N ILE A 359 6.71 4.63 9.26
CA ILE A 359 6.33 5.35 10.49
C ILE A 359 4.83 5.39 10.70
N LEU A 360 4.41 5.48 11.96
CA LEU A 360 3.06 5.86 12.38
C LEU A 360 3.09 7.31 12.88
N VAL A 361 2.17 8.14 12.41
CA VAL A 361 1.91 9.46 12.98
C VAL A 361 1.06 9.29 14.23
N THR A 362 1.61 9.73 15.38
CA THR A 362 0.92 9.75 16.67
C THR A 362 0.32 11.13 16.96
N ASP A 363 -0.41 11.29 18.05
CA ASP A 363 -0.97 12.59 18.46
C ASP A 363 0.12 13.67 18.71
N THR A 364 1.34 13.26 19.05
CA THR A 364 2.42 14.16 19.48
C THR A 364 3.70 14.08 18.63
N GLY A 365 3.76 13.18 17.65
CA GLY A 365 4.97 12.97 16.83
C GLY A 365 4.88 11.74 15.97
N ILE A 366 5.92 10.92 15.95
CA ILE A 366 6.00 9.70 15.14
C ILE A 366 6.48 8.50 15.97
N GLU A 367 6.09 7.30 15.53
CA GLU A 367 6.68 6.03 15.94
C GLU A 367 7.30 5.37 14.70
N ILE A 368 8.59 5.06 14.75
CA ILE A 368 9.29 4.34 13.65
C ILE A 368 9.14 2.85 13.90
N PHE A 369 8.84 2.07 12.86
CA PHE A 369 8.56 0.63 12.99
C PHE A 369 9.79 -0.27 12.87
N ASP A 370 10.90 0.22 12.34
CA ASP A 370 12.12 -0.54 12.14
C ASP A 370 13.30 0.00 12.96
N THR A 371 14.34 -0.84 13.09
CA THR A 371 15.57 -0.54 13.83
C THR A 371 16.81 -0.68 12.97
N LEU A 372 16.66 -0.78 11.65
CA LEU A 372 17.77 -1.01 10.72
C LEU A 372 18.80 0.15 10.76
N PRO A 373 20.08 -0.16 10.72
CA PRO A 373 21.12 0.87 10.73
C PRO A 373 21.06 1.74 9.47
N LYS A 374 21.41 3.05 9.64
CA LYS A 374 21.48 4.04 8.56
C LYS A 374 22.90 4.53 8.28
N GLY A 375 23.90 3.84 8.80
CA GLY A 375 25.31 4.13 8.51
C GLY A 375 25.69 3.71 7.10
N ILE A 376 26.69 4.36 6.50
CA ILE A 376 27.13 4.01 5.14
C ILE A 376 27.88 2.67 5.06
N LEU A 377 28.54 2.26 6.13
CA LEU A 377 29.40 1.04 6.12
C LEU A 377 28.73 -0.16 6.77
N ILE A 378 28.96 -1.31 6.18
CA ILE A 378 28.69 -2.64 6.72
C ILE A 378 29.92 -3.54 6.62
#